data_70ac689c3f34148de26fbd22823f642c
#
_entry.id   70ac689c3f34148de26fbd22823f642c
#
_cell.length_a   1.000
_cell.length_b   1.000
_cell.length_c   1.000
_cell.angle_alpha   90.00
_cell.angle_beta   90.00
_cell.angle_gamma   90.00
#
_symmetry.space_group_name_H-M   'P 1'
#
loop_
_entity.id
_entity.type
_entity.pdbx_description
1 polymer ?
#
loop_
_entity_poly.entity_id
_entity_poly.type
_entity_poly.pdbx_seq_one_letter_code
_entity_poly.pdbx_strand_id
1 'polypeptide(L)'
;MHQLGATMRVIRPAPSVIGFYDGRVAGVRAHSDASNWLDDGAFVLGICSYAIIDGDEALVFDTHISRAHAEIIRRTLHELGIGRIRVALSHWHADHVAGNEVFADCEIIANRLTAAALEANRTRLEARDPPIRPLIMPNRLFEDALDLAVGSIRVELRQVDIHSRDGTVLFLPETGLLVAGDALEDPVTYVAEPDRLEHHLSDLQRLAGWPIARILPSHGVLETIAAGGYDKRFIEASRRYVEKLVRCRTAPELADPDLRSFAADAFAAGAISYFAPYEAVHRDNLAAVTG
;
A
#
# COMPACT_ATOMS: atom_id res chain seq x y z
N MET A 1 9.66 -2.53 -24.81
CA MET A 1 9.60 -1.96 -23.44
C MET A 1 8.61 -0.81 -23.37
N HIS A 2 7.80 -0.74 -22.33
CA HIS A 2 7.00 0.45 -22.05
C HIS A 2 7.79 1.44 -21.20
N GLN A 3 7.55 2.73 -21.42
CA GLN A 3 8.10 3.77 -20.56
C GLN A 3 7.43 3.68 -19.18
N LEU A 4 8.19 3.79 -18.09
CA LEU A 4 7.67 3.84 -16.74
C LEU A 4 6.61 4.94 -16.60
N GLY A 5 5.46 4.61 -16.03
CA GLY A 5 4.30 5.48 -15.89
C GLY A 5 3.43 5.63 -17.13
N ALA A 6 3.77 5.02 -18.28
CA ALA A 6 2.96 5.15 -19.50
C ALA A 6 1.57 4.51 -19.39
N THR A 7 1.40 3.55 -18.47
CA THR A 7 0.13 2.87 -18.19
C THR A 7 -0.56 3.39 -16.92
N MET A 8 0.00 4.44 -16.29
CA MET A 8 -0.59 5.03 -15.08
C MET A 8 -1.97 5.65 -15.37
N ARG A 9 -2.90 5.36 -14.50
CA ARG A 9 -4.28 5.85 -14.54
C ARG A 9 -4.53 6.74 -13.35
N VAL A 10 -4.96 7.99 -13.64
CA VAL A 10 -5.36 8.94 -12.62
C VAL A 10 -6.87 8.82 -12.42
N ILE A 11 -7.29 8.49 -11.20
CA ILE A 11 -8.68 8.23 -10.83
C ILE A 11 -9.12 9.13 -9.67
N ARG A 12 -10.43 9.26 -9.45
CA ARG A 12 -11.01 10.02 -8.33
C ARG A 12 -11.96 9.15 -7.52
N PRO A 13 -11.44 8.33 -6.59
CA PRO A 13 -12.28 7.44 -5.78
C PRO A 13 -13.17 8.18 -4.78
N ALA A 14 -12.83 9.42 -4.42
CA ALA A 14 -13.66 10.31 -3.60
C ALA A 14 -13.43 11.77 -4.01
N PRO A 15 -14.32 12.71 -3.65
CA PRO A 15 -14.23 14.12 -4.06
C PRO A 15 -12.89 14.79 -3.75
N SER A 16 -12.32 14.49 -2.58
CA SER A 16 -11.04 15.03 -2.10
C SER A 16 -9.85 14.09 -2.31
N VAL A 17 -10.01 12.99 -3.05
CA VAL A 17 -8.97 11.97 -3.20
C VAL A 17 -8.68 11.72 -4.67
N ILE A 18 -7.40 11.79 -5.03
CA ILE A 18 -6.88 11.35 -6.32
C ILE A 18 -6.10 10.07 -6.08
N GLY A 19 -6.36 9.04 -6.90
CA GLY A 19 -5.58 7.82 -6.96
C GLY A 19 -4.71 7.80 -8.21
N PHE A 20 -3.50 7.34 -8.05
CA PHE A 20 -2.51 7.15 -9.10
C PHE A 20 -2.20 5.66 -9.19
N TYR A 21 -2.87 4.98 -10.10
CA TYR A 21 -2.82 3.52 -10.21
C TYR A 21 -2.00 3.08 -11.42
N ASP A 22 -1.06 2.15 -11.23
CA ASP A 22 -0.37 1.46 -12.33
C ASP A 22 -0.21 -0.04 -12.03
N GLY A 23 0.03 -0.82 -13.08
CA GLY A 23 0.19 -2.27 -12.99
C GLY A 23 -1.07 -3.04 -13.40
N ARG A 24 -1.07 -4.35 -13.12
CA ARG A 24 -2.05 -5.35 -13.60
C ARG A 24 -2.25 -5.30 -15.12
N VAL A 25 -1.17 -5.08 -15.85
CA VAL A 25 -1.14 -5.06 -17.31
C VAL A 25 -0.33 -6.25 -17.79
N ALA A 26 -1.02 -7.24 -18.37
CA ALA A 26 -0.39 -8.49 -18.79
C ALA A 26 0.73 -8.27 -19.81
N GLY A 27 1.88 -8.93 -19.63
CA GLY A 27 3.00 -8.91 -20.56
C GLY A 27 3.77 -7.59 -20.64
N VAL A 28 3.51 -6.64 -19.75
CA VAL A 28 4.24 -5.36 -19.70
C VAL A 28 5.55 -5.53 -18.94
N ARG A 29 6.65 -5.14 -19.61
CA ARG A 29 7.95 -4.88 -18.99
C ARG A 29 8.31 -3.42 -19.19
N ALA A 30 8.55 -2.72 -18.09
CA ALA A 30 8.65 -1.26 -18.13
C ALA A 30 10.09 -0.74 -18.06
N HIS A 31 10.99 -1.44 -17.38
CA HIS A 31 12.35 -0.95 -17.14
C HIS A 31 13.39 -1.60 -18.07
N SER A 32 13.43 -2.93 -18.13
CA SER A 32 14.42 -3.69 -18.95
C SER A 32 13.80 -4.96 -19.52
N ASP A 33 14.52 -5.63 -20.44
CA ASP A 33 14.13 -6.94 -20.97
C ASP A 33 14.39 -8.06 -19.95
N ALA A 34 15.32 -7.83 -18.99
CA ALA A 34 15.54 -8.72 -17.87
C ALA A 34 14.49 -8.52 -16.77
N SER A 35 14.15 -9.60 -16.07
CA SER A 35 13.28 -9.53 -14.90
C SER A 35 13.86 -8.61 -13.82
N ASN A 36 13.03 -7.81 -13.22
CA ASN A 36 13.43 -6.85 -12.20
C ASN A 36 12.31 -6.66 -11.17
N TRP A 37 12.61 -6.01 -10.06
CA TRP A 37 11.67 -5.89 -8.95
C TRP A 37 10.37 -5.11 -9.27
N LEU A 38 10.37 -4.26 -10.31
CA LEU A 38 9.15 -3.59 -10.76
C LEU A 38 8.18 -4.55 -11.42
N ASP A 39 8.70 -5.58 -12.13
CA ASP A 39 7.86 -6.60 -12.78
C ASP A 39 7.25 -7.55 -11.75
N ASP A 40 8.02 -7.92 -10.72
CA ASP A 40 7.68 -9.06 -9.84
C ASP A 40 6.62 -8.72 -8.80
N GLY A 41 6.78 -7.65 -8.06
CA GLY A 41 5.91 -7.32 -6.95
C GLY A 41 4.84 -6.31 -7.35
N ALA A 42 5.20 -5.04 -7.18
CA ALA A 42 4.28 -3.93 -7.30
C ALA A 42 3.65 -3.80 -8.68
N PHE A 43 4.45 -3.96 -9.78
CA PHE A 43 3.93 -3.73 -11.13
C PHE A 43 2.97 -4.83 -11.59
N VAL A 44 3.28 -6.11 -11.32
CA VAL A 44 2.39 -7.25 -11.64
C VAL A 44 1.14 -7.20 -10.79
N LEU A 45 1.29 -6.96 -9.47
CA LEU A 45 0.16 -6.93 -8.54
C LEU A 45 -0.70 -5.67 -8.68
N GLY A 46 -0.15 -4.63 -9.28
CA GLY A 46 -0.75 -3.30 -9.38
C GLY A 46 -0.56 -2.51 -8.09
N ILE A 47 -0.33 -1.21 -8.22
CA ILE A 47 -0.14 -0.33 -7.08
C ILE A 47 -0.84 1.02 -7.28
N CYS A 48 -1.37 1.58 -6.21
CA CYS A 48 -2.00 2.89 -6.17
C CYS A 48 -1.43 3.73 -5.04
N SER A 49 -0.86 4.88 -5.37
CA SER A 49 -0.61 5.96 -4.41
C SER A 49 -1.78 6.93 -4.43
N TYR A 50 -1.97 7.68 -3.35
CA TYR A 50 -3.11 8.58 -3.23
C TYR A 50 -2.68 10.00 -2.89
N ALA A 51 -3.48 10.99 -3.27
CA ALA A 51 -3.35 12.35 -2.78
C ALA A 51 -4.69 12.82 -2.20
N ILE A 52 -4.67 13.29 -0.96
CA ILE A 52 -5.77 14.02 -0.35
C ILE A 52 -5.58 15.48 -0.71
N ILE A 53 -6.60 16.12 -1.29
CA ILE A 53 -6.52 17.49 -1.80
C ILE A 53 -7.64 18.37 -1.25
N ASP A 54 -7.31 19.61 -0.87
CA ASP A 54 -8.27 20.65 -0.56
C ASP A 54 -7.64 22.04 -0.80
N GLY A 55 -8.34 22.91 -1.56
CA GLY A 55 -7.80 24.18 -1.99
C GLY A 55 -6.52 24.04 -2.78
N ASP A 56 -5.44 24.67 -2.34
CA ASP A 56 -4.09 24.62 -2.93
C ASP A 56 -3.14 23.65 -2.21
N GLU A 57 -3.67 22.79 -1.32
CA GLU A 57 -2.91 21.83 -0.52
C GLU A 57 -3.13 20.39 -0.97
N ALA A 58 -2.06 19.58 -0.87
CA ALA A 58 -2.13 18.12 -1.00
C ALA A 58 -1.28 17.41 0.04
N LEU A 59 -1.77 16.24 0.49
CA LEU A 59 -0.99 15.23 1.17
C LEU A 59 -0.94 13.98 0.29
N VAL A 60 0.23 13.70 -0.27
CA VAL A 60 0.49 12.48 -1.06
C VAL A 60 0.79 11.35 -0.10
N PHE A 61 0.06 10.24 -0.21
CA PHE A 61 0.29 9.02 0.54
C PHE A 61 1.01 8.02 -0.38
N ASP A 62 2.30 7.82 -0.10
CA ASP A 62 3.32 7.10 -0.87
C ASP A 62 3.70 7.73 -2.21
N THR A 63 4.98 7.59 -2.56
CA THR A 63 5.58 8.20 -3.74
C THR A 63 5.67 7.28 -4.95
N HIS A 64 5.03 6.11 -4.87
CA HIS A 64 4.91 5.13 -5.93
C HIS A 64 6.22 4.37 -6.26
N ILE A 65 6.14 3.48 -7.26
CA ILE A 65 7.16 2.47 -7.62
C ILE A 65 8.36 3.01 -8.37
N SER A 66 8.38 4.25 -8.81
CA SER A 66 9.53 4.86 -9.49
C SER A 66 9.46 6.38 -9.51
N ARG A 67 10.63 6.98 -9.76
CA ARG A 67 10.75 8.42 -10.02
C ARG A 67 9.79 8.90 -11.11
N ALA A 68 9.66 8.17 -12.23
CA ALA A 68 8.79 8.58 -13.34
C ALA A 68 7.30 8.65 -12.92
N HIS A 69 6.84 7.71 -12.07
CA HIS A 69 5.49 7.74 -11.52
C HIS A 69 5.30 8.93 -10.57
N ALA A 70 6.26 9.18 -9.69
CA ALA A 70 6.24 10.33 -8.78
C ALA A 70 6.22 11.67 -9.54
N GLU A 71 6.94 11.79 -10.66
CA GLU A 71 6.91 12.96 -11.54
C GLU A 71 5.52 13.19 -12.16
N ILE A 72 4.80 12.10 -12.50
CA ILE A 72 3.40 12.20 -12.96
C ILE A 72 2.50 12.69 -11.82
N ILE A 73 2.64 12.12 -10.61
CA ILE A 73 1.89 12.56 -9.42
C ILE A 73 2.08 14.06 -9.22
N ARG A 74 3.34 14.51 -9.10
CA ARG A 74 3.67 15.92 -8.85
C ARG A 74 3.14 16.84 -9.94
N ARG A 75 3.35 16.50 -11.22
CA ARG A 75 2.85 17.26 -12.35
C ARG A 75 1.33 17.37 -12.33
N THR A 76 0.61 16.26 -12.11
CA THR A 76 -0.86 16.27 -12.04
C THR A 76 -1.36 17.20 -10.94
N LEU A 77 -0.72 17.18 -9.76
CA LEU A 77 -1.09 18.08 -8.67
C LEU A 77 -0.84 19.56 -9.02
N HIS A 78 0.29 19.88 -9.66
CA HIS A 78 0.55 21.24 -10.14
C HIS A 78 -0.43 21.71 -11.21
N GLU A 79 -0.83 20.84 -12.14
CA GLU A 79 -1.84 21.13 -13.18
C GLU A 79 -3.23 21.41 -12.55
N LEU A 80 -3.49 20.86 -11.37
CA LEU A 80 -4.69 21.15 -10.58
C LEU A 80 -4.59 22.41 -9.71
N GLY A 81 -3.47 23.15 -9.79
CA GLY A 81 -3.24 24.37 -9.01
C GLY A 81 -2.77 24.13 -7.57
N ILE A 82 -2.34 22.90 -7.24
CA ILE A 82 -1.81 22.61 -5.90
C ILE A 82 -0.40 23.21 -5.77
N GLY A 83 -0.24 24.13 -4.83
CA GLY A 83 1.02 24.81 -4.55
C GLY A 83 1.76 24.26 -3.32
N ARG A 84 1.06 23.63 -2.39
CA ARG A 84 1.60 23.10 -1.13
C ARG A 84 1.43 21.58 -1.05
N ILE A 85 2.52 20.87 -1.29
CA ILE A 85 2.54 19.40 -1.29
C ILE A 85 3.32 18.92 -0.07
N ARG A 86 2.74 17.98 0.66
CA ARG A 86 3.40 17.17 1.68
C ARG A 86 3.27 15.70 1.29
N VAL A 87 4.16 14.87 1.80
CA VAL A 87 4.14 13.42 1.60
C VAL A 87 3.99 12.73 2.95
N ALA A 88 3.24 11.65 3.01
CA ALA A 88 3.24 10.70 4.12
C ALA A 88 3.55 9.31 3.55
N LEU A 89 4.47 8.59 4.20
CA LEU A 89 4.84 7.24 3.80
C LEU A 89 4.06 6.22 4.62
N SER A 90 3.49 5.21 3.94
CA SER A 90 2.79 4.11 4.59
C SER A 90 3.76 3.17 5.29
N HIS A 91 4.87 2.80 4.64
CA HIS A 91 5.93 1.96 5.16
C HIS A 91 7.18 2.03 4.27
N TRP A 92 8.23 1.24 4.59
CA TRP A 92 9.56 1.36 3.97
C TRP A 92 9.75 0.61 2.64
N HIS A 93 8.80 -0.17 2.15
CA HIS A 93 8.99 -0.98 0.95
C HIS A 93 9.22 -0.12 -0.30
N ALA A 94 9.96 -0.70 -1.25
CA ALA A 94 10.50 0.01 -2.41
C ALA A 94 9.42 0.66 -3.28
N ASP A 95 8.31 0.02 -3.45
CA ASP A 95 7.18 0.44 -4.29
C ASP A 95 6.36 1.60 -3.69
N HIS A 96 6.65 1.97 -2.44
CA HIS A 96 6.03 3.10 -1.75
C HIS A 96 6.96 4.32 -1.67
N VAL A 97 8.29 4.09 -1.73
CA VAL A 97 9.30 5.14 -1.46
C VAL A 97 10.20 5.46 -2.65
N ALA A 98 10.09 4.72 -3.76
CA ALA A 98 11.00 4.88 -4.90
C ALA A 98 10.93 6.27 -5.55
N GLY A 99 9.84 6.99 -5.39
CA GLY A 99 9.67 8.34 -5.90
C GLY A 99 10.02 9.46 -4.93
N ASN A 100 10.54 9.18 -3.72
CA ASN A 100 10.82 10.21 -2.70
C ASN A 100 11.72 11.34 -3.23
N GLU A 101 12.63 11.06 -4.16
CA GLU A 101 13.53 12.06 -4.76
C GLU A 101 12.76 13.22 -5.40
N VAL A 102 11.60 12.93 -6.01
CA VAL A 102 10.75 13.94 -6.67
C VAL A 102 10.15 14.93 -5.67
N PHE A 103 10.05 14.53 -4.40
CA PHE A 103 9.49 15.32 -3.30
C PHE A 103 10.54 15.73 -2.26
N ALA A 104 11.83 15.72 -2.63
CA ALA A 104 12.92 16.04 -1.69
C ALA A 104 12.87 17.47 -1.14
N ASP A 105 12.18 18.38 -1.81
CA ASP A 105 11.91 19.76 -1.40
C ASP A 105 10.64 19.91 -0.54
N CYS A 106 9.90 18.83 -0.31
CA CYS A 106 8.67 18.79 0.47
C CYS A 106 8.91 18.29 1.90
N GLU A 107 7.91 18.47 2.77
CA GLU A 107 7.83 17.74 4.02
C GLU A 107 7.46 16.28 3.72
N ILE A 108 8.35 15.33 4.08
CA ILE A 108 8.11 13.89 3.99
C ILE A 108 7.94 13.36 5.40
N ILE A 109 6.72 12.93 5.70
CA ILE A 109 6.26 12.47 7.01
C ILE A 109 6.32 10.95 7.02
N ALA A 110 6.86 10.35 8.06
CA ALA A 110 6.82 8.89 8.25
C ALA A 110 6.80 8.50 9.73
N ASN A 111 6.38 7.28 10.00
CA ASN A 111 6.61 6.67 11.30
C ASN A 111 8.11 6.58 11.58
N ARG A 112 8.51 6.71 12.83
CA ARG A 112 9.91 6.58 13.25
C ARG A 112 10.48 5.18 12.91
N LEU A 113 9.64 4.15 12.93
CA LEU A 113 10.02 2.79 12.51
C LEU A 113 10.31 2.73 11.01
N THR A 114 9.53 3.44 10.16
CA THR A 114 9.76 3.54 8.72
C THR A 114 11.11 4.18 8.43
N ALA A 115 11.43 5.27 9.11
CA ALA A 115 12.73 5.92 8.96
C ALA A 115 13.89 4.99 9.34
N ALA A 116 13.75 4.24 10.44
CA ALA A 116 14.75 3.27 10.89
C ALA A 116 14.89 2.11 9.89
N ALA A 117 13.78 1.59 9.35
CA ALA A 117 13.79 0.53 8.36
C ALA A 117 14.41 0.98 7.03
N LEU A 118 14.11 2.19 6.56
CA LEU A 118 14.76 2.80 5.38
C LEU A 118 16.26 2.91 5.55
N GLU A 119 16.72 3.39 6.70
CA GLU A 119 18.17 3.51 6.98
C GLU A 119 18.84 2.13 7.02
N ALA A 120 18.25 1.17 7.71
CA ALA A 120 18.76 -0.20 7.80
C ALA A 120 18.84 -0.90 6.43
N ASN A 121 17.95 -0.57 5.50
CA ASN A 121 17.88 -1.15 4.17
C ASN A 121 18.44 -0.25 3.06
N ARG A 122 19.06 0.88 3.39
CA ARG A 122 19.58 1.87 2.44
C ARG A 122 20.41 1.23 1.33
N THR A 123 21.45 0.48 1.71
CA THR A 123 22.36 -0.16 0.74
C THR A 123 21.60 -1.10 -0.20
N ARG A 124 20.64 -1.85 0.32
CA ARG A 124 19.81 -2.76 -0.48
C ARG A 124 18.91 -2.02 -1.46
N LEU A 125 18.28 -0.92 -1.02
CA LEU A 125 17.39 -0.11 -1.85
C LEU A 125 18.17 0.60 -2.95
N GLU A 126 19.33 1.19 -2.62
CA GLU A 126 20.19 1.90 -3.56
C GLU A 126 20.92 0.97 -4.56
N ALA A 127 21.03 -0.35 -4.26
CA ALA A 127 21.64 -1.36 -5.13
C ALA A 127 20.63 -2.15 -5.98
N ARG A 128 19.32 -1.88 -5.87
CA ARG A 128 18.31 -2.53 -6.71
C ARG A 128 18.52 -2.21 -8.21
N ASP A 129 17.88 -2.97 -9.06
CA ASP A 129 17.78 -2.68 -10.50
C ASP A 129 16.29 -2.60 -10.92
N PRO A 130 15.75 -1.41 -11.21
CA PRO A 130 16.39 -0.08 -11.11
C PRO A 130 16.69 0.36 -9.67
N PRO A 131 17.74 1.16 -9.46
CA PRO A 131 18.12 1.62 -8.13
C PRO A 131 17.17 2.70 -7.60
N ILE A 132 16.96 2.72 -6.28
CA ILE A 132 16.31 3.85 -5.58
C ILE A 132 17.44 4.76 -5.06
N ARG A 133 17.95 5.65 -5.92
CA ARG A 133 19.12 6.44 -5.60
C ARG A 133 19.04 7.85 -6.19
N PRO A 134 19.19 8.92 -5.37
CA PRO A 134 19.42 8.85 -3.92
C PRO A 134 18.16 8.42 -3.16
N LEU A 135 18.35 7.63 -2.09
CA LEU A 135 17.26 7.36 -1.16
C LEU A 135 17.03 8.60 -0.28
N ILE A 136 15.92 9.29 -0.51
CA ILE A 136 15.54 10.46 0.30
C ILE A 136 14.78 9.99 1.53
N MET A 137 15.28 10.38 2.69
CA MET A 137 14.72 10.03 3.99
C MET A 137 13.58 10.97 4.38
N PRO A 138 12.60 10.50 5.19
CA PRO A 138 11.60 11.40 5.78
C PRO A 138 12.27 12.43 6.69
N ASN A 139 11.72 13.65 6.69
CA ASN A 139 12.24 14.79 7.44
C ASN A 139 11.30 15.24 8.58
N ARG A 140 10.11 14.63 8.70
CA ARG A 140 9.21 14.75 9.85
C ARG A 140 8.78 13.37 10.33
N LEU A 141 9.04 13.06 11.60
CA LEU A 141 8.77 11.75 12.17
C LEU A 141 7.68 11.81 13.23
N PHE A 142 6.87 10.75 13.30
CA PHE A 142 5.91 10.52 14.38
C PHE A 142 6.07 9.11 14.95
N GLU A 143 5.44 8.81 16.08
CA GLU A 143 5.47 7.48 16.72
C GLU A 143 4.16 6.73 16.43
N ASP A 144 3.16 6.84 17.31
CA ASP A 144 1.93 6.04 17.19
C ASP A 144 0.88 6.74 16.32
N ALA A 145 0.81 8.06 16.38
CA ALA A 145 -0.24 8.85 15.75
C ALA A 145 0.24 10.26 15.40
N LEU A 146 -0.32 10.78 14.31
CA LEU A 146 -0.17 12.19 13.94
C LEU A 146 -1.47 12.69 13.30
N ASP A 147 -2.03 13.75 13.86
CA ASP A 147 -3.17 14.46 13.27
C ASP A 147 -2.67 15.64 12.45
N LEU A 148 -3.21 15.78 11.24
CA LEU A 148 -2.88 16.80 10.26
C LEU A 148 -4.15 17.42 9.69
N ALA A 149 -3.99 18.52 8.96
CA ALA A 149 -5.02 19.05 8.09
C ALA A 149 -4.48 19.22 6.66
N VAL A 150 -5.32 19.01 5.66
CA VAL A 150 -5.12 19.40 4.27
C VAL A 150 -6.23 20.37 3.93
N GLY A 151 -5.91 21.68 3.87
CA GLY A 151 -6.93 22.72 3.87
C GLY A 151 -7.88 22.56 5.07
N SER A 152 -9.15 22.30 4.81
CA SER A 152 -10.19 22.05 5.82
C SER A 152 -10.35 20.59 6.22
N ILE A 153 -9.70 19.66 5.51
CA ILE A 153 -9.87 18.21 5.72
C ILE A 153 -8.95 17.74 6.86
N ARG A 154 -9.55 17.15 7.89
CA ARG A 154 -8.79 16.46 8.93
C ARG A 154 -8.25 15.13 8.43
N VAL A 155 -6.98 14.86 8.69
CA VAL A 155 -6.27 13.63 8.34
C VAL A 155 -5.64 13.05 9.58
N GLU A 156 -5.86 11.77 9.81
CA GLU A 156 -5.27 11.03 10.92
C GLU A 156 -4.33 9.95 10.39
N LEU A 157 -3.03 10.09 10.66
CA LEU A 157 -2.05 9.03 10.44
C LEU A 157 -1.96 8.18 11.69
N ARG A 158 -2.05 6.86 11.54
CA ARG A 158 -2.01 5.90 12.66
C ARG A 158 -1.07 4.76 12.31
N GLN A 159 -0.14 4.46 13.23
CA GLN A 159 0.69 3.29 13.11
C GLN A 159 -0.15 2.02 13.27
N VAL A 160 0.13 1.03 12.43
CA VAL A 160 -0.43 -0.32 12.47
C VAL A 160 0.68 -1.33 12.23
N ASP A 161 0.61 -2.46 12.92
CA ASP A 161 1.52 -3.58 12.74
C ASP A 161 0.85 -4.66 11.89
N ILE A 162 0.61 -4.31 10.62
CA ILE A 162 0.01 -5.19 9.62
C ILE A 162 0.87 -5.12 8.37
N HIS A 163 1.17 -6.23 7.73
CA HIS A 163 2.08 -6.36 6.61
C HIS A 163 3.54 -6.10 7.01
N SER A 164 3.82 -4.96 7.58
CA SER A 164 5.11 -4.54 8.11
C SER A 164 4.92 -3.80 9.44
N ARG A 165 5.86 -4.00 10.38
CA ARG A 165 5.80 -3.38 11.72
C ARG A 165 5.70 -1.86 11.69
N ASP A 166 6.26 -1.23 10.68
CA ASP A 166 6.30 0.21 10.49
C ASP A 166 5.06 0.76 9.75
N GLY A 167 4.06 -0.09 9.51
CA GLY A 167 2.87 0.26 8.75
C GLY A 167 2.16 1.49 9.29
N THR A 168 1.69 2.34 8.39
CA THR A 168 0.90 3.54 8.67
C THR A 168 -0.32 3.55 7.77
N VAL A 169 -1.48 3.79 8.35
CA VAL A 169 -2.72 4.04 7.61
C VAL A 169 -3.11 5.52 7.72
N LEU A 170 -3.82 6.02 6.72
CA LEU A 170 -4.38 7.37 6.70
C LEU A 170 -5.91 7.28 6.79
N PHE A 171 -6.48 7.95 7.78
CA PHE A 171 -7.93 7.95 8.00
C PHE A 171 -8.51 9.38 7.88
N LEU A 172 -9.63 9.49 7.17
CA LEU A 172 -10.41 10.73 7.03
C LEU A 172 -11.69 10.57 7.89
N PRO A 173 -11.72 11.10 9.12
CA PRO A 173 -12.80 10.81 10.07
C PRO A 173 -14.16 11.36 9.64
N GLU A 174 -14.21 12.49 8.92
CA GLU A 174 -15.47 13.09 8.47
C GLU A 174 -16.20 12.22 7.43
N THR A 175 -15.48 11.45 6.64
CA THR A 175 -16.05 10.59 5.58
C THR A 175 -16.00 9.11 5.91
N GLY A 176 -15.24 8.72 6.93
CA GLY A 176 -14.96 7.34 7.25
C GLY A 176 -14.09 6.63 6.20
N LEU A 177 -13.30 7.38 5.43
CA LEU A 177 -12.42 6.81 4.41
C LEU A 177 -11.06 6.44 5.01
N LEU A 178 -10.66 5.17 4.83
CA LEU A 178 -9.36 4.64 5.18
C LEU A 178 -8.51 4.45 3.91
N VAL A 179 -7.34 5.08 3.84
CA VAL A 179 -6.29 4.73 2.89
C VAL A 179 -5.34 3.79 3.63
N ALA A 180 -5.35 2.53 3.22
CA ALA A 180 -4.80 1.43 4.02
C ALA A 180 -3.33 1.11 3.74
N GLY A 181 -2.73 1.66 2.67
CA GLY A 181 -1.43 1.16 2.22
C GLY A 181 -1.52 -0.36 1.95
N ASP A 182 -0.54 -1.09 2.42
CA ASP A 182 -0.48 -2.56 2.32
C ASP A 182 -1.01 -3.27 3.57
N ALA A 183 -1.53 -2.53 4.55
CA ALA A 183 -2.21 -3.15 5.68
C ALA A 183 -3.40 -4.02 5.23
N LEU A 184 -3.98 -3.68 4.07
CA LEU A 184 -5.05 -4.46 3.41
C LEU A 184 -4.74 -4.53 1.91
N GLU A 185 -4.65 -5.73 1.34
CA GLU A 185 -4.43 -5.99 -0.08
C GLU A 185 -5.50 -6.93 -0.65
N ASP A 186 -5.96 -6.69 -1.87
CA ASP A 186 -6.90 -7.57 -2.56
C ASP A 186 -6.18 -8.45 -3.59
N PRO A 187 -6.19 -9.77 -3.39
CA PRO A 187 -7.04 -10.56 -2.45
C PRO A 187 -6.49 -10.73 -1.04
N VAL A 188 -5.17 -10.77 -0.82
CA VAL A 188 -4.58 -11.06 0.50
C VAL A 188 -3.30 -10.29 0.71
N THR A 189 -3.08 -9.81 1.92
CA THR A 189 -1.87 -9.08 2.30
C THR A 189 -0.66 -10.01 2.31
N TYR A 190 0.46 -9.56 1.73
CA TYR A 190 1.74 -10.24 1.83
C TYR A 190 2.26 -10.22 3.28
N VAL A 191 2.76 -11.34 3.75
CA VAL A 191 3.31 -11.49 5.11
C VAL A 191 4.82 -11.25 5.09
N ALA A 192 5.23 -10.00 5.23
CA ALA A 192 6.66 -9.66 5.28
C ALA A 192 7.33 -10.09 6.59
N GLU A 193 6.58 -10.11 7.70
CA GLU A 193 7.08 -10.38 9.06
C GLU A 193 6.23 -11.47 9.74
N PRO A 194 6.47 -12.78 9.42
CA PRO A 194 5.63 -13.88 9.89
C PRO A 194 5.57 -13.96 11.44
N ASP A 195 6.62 -13.61 12.15
CA ASP A 195 6.65 -13.65 13.62
C ASP A 195 5.71 -12.62 14.28
N ARG A 196 5.12 -11.72 13.50
CA ARG A 196 4.25 -10.66 13.99
C ARG A 196 2.76 -10.85 13.69
N LEU A 197 2.35 -12.00 13.19
CA LEU A 197 0.95 -12.23 12.78
C LEU A 197 -0.07 -12.02 13.92
N GLU A 198 0.29 -12.26 15.17
CA GLU A 198 -0.58 -11.97 16.32
C GLU A 198 -0.80 -10.47 16.52
N HIS A 199 0.23 -9.64 16.24
CA HIS A 199 0.09 -8.18 16.22
C HIS A 199 -0.79 -7.74 15.04
N HIS A 200 -0.59 -8.35 13.85
CA HIS A 200 -1.45 -8.11 12.68
C HIS A 200 -2.92 -8.36 13.02
N LEU A 201 -3.25 -9.49 13.68
CA LEU A 201 -4.62 -9.80 14.11
C LEU A 201 -5.16 -8.77 15.08
N SER A 202 -4.35 -8.36 16.06
CA SER A 202 -4.74 -7.34 17.04
C SER A 202 -5.08 -6.01 16.35
N ASP A 203 -4.27 -5.60 15.39
CA ASP A 203 -4.48 -4.33 14.68
C ASP A 203 -5.61 -4.41 13.65
N LEU A 204 -5.81 -5.54 12.97
CA LEU A 204 -7.00 -5.77 12.14
C LEU A 204 -8.28 -5.68 12.98
N GLN A 205 -8.29 -6.24 14.20
CA GLN A 205 -9.40 -6.13 15.13
C GLN A 205 -9.62 -4.67 15.58
N ARG A 206 -8.55 -3.91 15.83
CA ARG A 206 -8.60 -2.49 16.16
C ARG A 206 -9.21 -1.68 15.03
N LEU A 207 -8.75 -1.89 13.78
CA LEU A 207 -9.30 -1.24 12.57
C LEU A 207 -10.79 -1.57 12.36
N ALA A 208 -11.21 -2.82 12.61
CA ALA A 208 -12.63 -3.22 12.52
C ALA A 208 -13.54 -2.41 13.46
N GLY A 209 -12.99 -1.92 14.59
CA GLY A 209 -13.70 -1.06 15.53
C GLY A 209 -13.86 0.40 15.09
N TRP A 210 -13.12 0.86 14.08
CA TRP A 210 -13.20 2.24 13.63
C TRP A 210 -14.46 2.52 12.79
N PRO A 211 -14.91 3.79 12.70
CA PRO A 211 -16.07 4.17 11.88
C PRO A 211 -15.71 4.25 10.38
N ILE A 212 -15.09 3.18 9.85
CA ILE A 212 -14.68 3.08 8.45
C ILE A 212 -15.91 2.81 7.59
N ALA A 213 -16.12 3.64 6.57
CA ALA A 213 -17.14 3.47 5.55
C ALA A 213 -16.58 2.85 4.26
N ARG A 214 -15.35 3.25 3.87
CA ARG A 214 -14.66 2.81 2.65
C ARG A 214 -13.17 2.65 2.89
N ILE A 215 -12.55 1.78 2.10
CA ILE A 215 -11.13 1.42 2.21
C ILE A 215 -10.50 1.49 0.83
N LEU A 216 -9.37 2.20 0.73
CA LEU A 216 -8.54 2.31 -0.45
C LEU A 216 -7.18 1.66 -0.16
N PRO A 217 -6.90 0.45 -0.64
CA PRO A 217 -5.60 -0.20 -0.49
C PRO A 217 -4.60 0.29 -1.53
N SER A 218 -3.30 0.08 -1.31
CA SER A 218 -2.31 0.29 -2.36
C SER A 218 -2.36 -0.82 -3.42
N HIS A 219 -2.61 -2.07 -3.03
CA HIS A 219 -2.77 -3.19 -3.95
C HIS A 219 -4.24 -3.64 -4.00
N GLY A 220 -4.88 -3.46 -5.15
CA GLY A 220 -6.30 -3.81 -5.31
C GLY A 220 -6.78 -3.75 -6.76
N VAL A 221 -8.07 -4.05 -6.94
CA VAL A 221 -8.73 -3.99 -8.25
C VAL A 221 -9.02 -2.53 -8.61
N LEU A 222 -8.51 -2.08 -9.76
CA LEU A 222 -8.67 -0.69 -10.23
C LEU A 222 -10.13 -0.25 -10.22
N GLU A 223 -11.03 -1.07 -10.75
CA GLU A 223 -12.46 -0.75 -10.87
C GLU A 223 -13.10 -0.55 -9.50
N THR A 224 -12.74 -1.39 -8.53
CA THR A 224 -13.22 -1.27 -7.14
C THR A 224 -12.68 0.00 -6.49
N ILE A 225 -11.38 0.27 -6.63
CA ILE A 225 -10.75 1.48 -6.11
C ILE A 225 -11.38 2.73 -6.73
N ALA A 226 -11.54 2.75 -8.06
CA ALA A 226 -12.14 3.89 -8.79
C ALA A 226 -13.61 4.13 -8.42
N ALA A 227 -14.34 3.07 -8.05
CA ALA A 227 -15.72 3.15 -7.58
C ALA A 227 -15.88 3.58 -6.10
N GLY A 228 -14.78 3.95 -5.43
CA GLY A 228 -14.79 4.42 -4.03
C GLY A 228 -14.24 3.42 -3.01
N GLY A 229 -13.66 2.31 -3.48
CA GLY A 229 -12.96 1.34 -2.64
C GLY A 229 -13.85 0.24 -2.05
N TYR A 230 -13.26 -0.48 -1.11
CA TYR A 230 -13.83 -1.65 -0.44
C TYR A 230 -14.64 -1.24 0.79
N ASP A 231 -15.52 -2.13 1.25
CA ASP A 231 -16.24 -1.98 2.53
C ASP A 231 -15.55 -2.77 3.67
N LYS A 232 -16.11 -2.72 4.88
CA LYS A 232 -15.54 -3.38 6.06
C LYS A 232 -15.40 -4.91 5.96
N ARG A 233 -16.11 -5.58 5.03
CA ARG A 233 -15.92 -7.02 4.81
C ARG A 233 -14.50 -7.35 4.37
N PHE A 234 -13.80 -6.39 3.78
CA PHE A 234 -12.40 -6.51 3.41
C PHE A 234 -11.48 -6.70 4.63
N ILE A 235 -11.70 -5.97 5.73
CA ILE A 235 -10.96 -6.17 7.00
C ILE A 235 -11.22 -7.56 7.56
N GLU A 236 -12.49 -8.00 7.55
CA GLU A 236 -12.85 -9.31 8.06
C GLU A 236 -12.26 -10.46 7.21
N ALA A 237 -12.22 -10.29 5.89
CA ALA A 237 -11.58 -11.23 4.98
C ALA A 237 -10.07 -11.37 5.28
N SER A 238 -9.37 -10.25 5.43
CA SER A 238 -7.95 -10.22 5.79
C SER A 238 -7.70 -10.85 7.16
N ARG A 239 -8.55 -10.55 8.16
CA ARG A 239 -8.45 -11.13 9.50
C ARG A 239 -8.57 -12.65 9.47
N ARG A 240 -9.60 -13.19 8.79
CA ARG A 240 -9.80 -14.63 8.65
C ARG A 240 -8.65 -15.33 7.92
N TYR A 241 -8.12 -14.69 6.89
CA TYR A 241 -6.97 -15.19 6.17
C TYR A 241 -5.75 -15.32 7.10
N VAL A 242 -5.42 -14.26 7.85
CA VAL A 242 -4.30 -14.26 8.80
C VAL A 242 -4.52 -15.26 9.95
N GLU A 243 -5.74 -15.35 10.51
CA GLU A 243 -6.07 -16.36 11.51
C GLU A 243 -5.82 -17.79 11.00
N LYS A 244 -6.18 -18.07 9.75
CA LYS A 244 -5.95 -19.38 9.15
C LYS A 244 -4.45 -19.65 8.95
N LEU A 245 -3.67 -18.63 8.53
CA LEU A 245 -2.21 -18.73 8.44
C LEU A 245 -1.58 -19.05 9.82
N VAL A 246 -1.98 -18.35 10.87
CA VAL A 246 -1.49 -18.63 12.24
C VAL A 246 -1.78 -20.08 12.64
N ARG A 247 -2.96 -20.59 12.32
CA ARG A 247 -3.33 -21.97 12.61
C ARG A 247 -2.49 -22.99 11.84
N CYS A 248 -2.04 -22.68 10.62
CA CYS A 248 -1.19 -23.57 9.83
C CYS A 248 0.14 -23.88 10.53
N ARG A 249 0.62 -23.05 11.46
CA ARG A 249 1.83 -23.32 12.28
C ARG A 249 1.73 -24.58 13.12
N THR A 250 0.53 -24.89 13.61
CA THR A 250 0.28 -26.05 14.50
C THR A 250 -0.57 -27.13 13.85
N ALA A 251 -1.17 -26.86 12.71
CA ALA A 251 -2.04 -27.74 11.95
C ALA A 251 -1.70 -27.63 10.45
N PRO A 252 -0.56 -28.24 10.01
CA PRO A 252 -0.08 -28.10 8.63
C PRO A 252 -1.06 -28.63 7.56
N GLU A 253 -1.97 -29.50 7.94
CA GLU A 253 -3.04 -30.01 7.06
C GLU A 253 -4.03 -28.91 6.62
N LEU A 254 -4.03 -27.75 7.28
CA LEU A 254 -4.81 -26.58 6.88
C LEU A 254 -4.12 -25.74 5.80
N ALA A 255 -2.85 -25.99 5.51
CA ALA A 255 -2.03 -25.24 4.56
C ALA A 255 -2.35 -25.62 3.11
N ASP A 256 -3.55 -25.31 2.66
CA ASP A 256 -3.97 -25.51 1.28
C ASP A 256 -3.26 -24.48 0.35
N PRO A 257 -2.43 -24.92 -0.63
CA PRO A 257 -1.70 -24.01 -1.51
C PRO A 257 -2.57 -23.32 -2.57
N ASP A 258 -3.84 -23.70 -2.73
CA ASP A 258 -4.80 -23.05 -3.61
C ASP A 258 -5.48 -21.88 -2.89
N LEU A 259 -5.21 -20.68 -3.34
CA LEU A 259 -5.75 -19.46 -2.73
C LEU A 259 -7.29 -19.42 -2.75
N ARG A 260 -7.93 -19.93 -3.82
CA ARG A 260 -9.40 -19.95 -3.91
C ARG A 260 -10.02 -20.83 -2.84
N SER A 261 -9.46 -21.99 -2.61
CA SER A 261 -9.89 -22.91 -1.55
C SER A 261 -9.55 -22.34 -0.17
N PHE A 262 -8.34 -21.78 -0.01
CA PHE A 262 -7.89 -21.25 1.28
C PHE A 262 -8.75 -20.07 1.76
N ALA A 263 -9.15 -19.16 0.87
CA ALA A 263 -9.95 -17.98 1.17
C ALA A 263 -11.40 -18.04 0.63
N ALA A 264 -11.95 -19.25 0.43
CA ALA A 264 -13.22 -19.49 -0.24
C ALA A 264 -14.38 -18.64 0.30
N ASP A 265 -14.50 -18.52 1.62
CA ASP A 265 -15.56 -17.74 2.27
C ASP A 265 -15.48 -16.24 1.90
N ALA A 266 -14.27 -15.68 1.81
CA ALA A 266 -14.06 -14.28 1.48
C ALA A 266 -14.40 -14.00 0.00
N PHE A 267 -14.07 -14.92 -0.91
CA PHE A 267 -14.48 -14.86 -2.31
C PHE A 267 -15.99 -14.99 -2.46
N ALA A 268 -16.60 -15.96 -1.79
CA ALA A 268 -18.05 -16.16 -1.83
C ALA A 268 -18.84 -14.96 -1.28
N ALA A 269 -18.29 -14.28 -0.27
CA ALA A 269 -18.89 -13.06 0.28
C ALA A 269 -18.69 -11.82 -0.62
N GLY A 270 -17.89 -11.92 -1.69
CA GLY A 270 -17.51 -10.78 -2.53
C GLY A 270 -16.73 -9.70 -1.76
N ALA A 271 -15.98 -10.10 -0.73
CA ALA A 271 -15.17 -9.20 0.07
C ALA A 271 -13.80 -8.91 -0.57
N ILE A 272 -13.32 -9.86 -1.36
CA ILE A 272 -12.07 -9.84 -2.12
C ILE A 272 -12.30 -10.40 -3.53
N SER A 273 -11.37 -10.08 -4.44
CA SER A 273 -11.43 -10.50 -5.84
C SER A 273 -10.26 -11.43 -6.17
N TYR A 274 -10.53 -12.54 -6.85
CA TYR A 274 -9.45 -13.42 -7.25
C TYR A 274 -8.56 -12.79 -8.34
N PHE A 275 -7.26 -12.85 -8.10
CA PHE A 275 -6.26 -12.45 -9.08
C PHE A 275 -5.12 -13.46 -9.10
N ALA A 276 -4.93 -14.15 -10.24
CA ALA A 276 -4.02 -15.29 -10.34
C ALA A 276 -2.57 -15.04 -9.87
N PRO A 277 -1.94 -13.87 -10.08
CA PRO A 277 -0.60 -13.62 -9.56
C PRO A 277 -0.49 -13.73 -8.03
N TYR A 278 -1.56 -13.53 -7.27
CA TYR A 278 -1.57 -13.70 -5.82
C TYR A 278 -1.51 -15.15 -5.33
N GLU A 279 -1.61 -16.13 -6.23
CA GLU A 279 -1.28 -17.52 -5.88
C GLU A 279 0.18 -17.68 -5.44
N ALA A 280 1.09 -16.90 -6.02
CA ALA A 280 2.48 -16.87 -5.59
C ALA A 280 2.61 -16.25 -4.19
N VAL A 281 1.99 -15.08 -3.97
CA VAL A 281 1.97 -14.41 -2.65
C VAL A 281 1.41 -15.34 -1.57
N HIS A 282 0.31 -16.05 -1.88
CA HIS A 282 -0.29 -16.99 -0.94
C HIS A 282 0.65 -18.15 -0.58
N ARG A 283 1.33 -18.74 -1.58
CA ARG A 283 2.32 -19.81 -1.32
C ARG A 283 3.50 -19.31 -0.49
N ASP A 284 3.97 -18.08 -0.75
CA ASP A 284 5.04 -17.47 0.04
C ASP A 284 4.60 -17.22 1.49
N ASN A 285 3.37 -16.74 1.68
CA ASN A 285 2.77 -16.59 3.01
C ASN A 285 2.66 -17.91 3.77
N LEU A 286 2.23 -19.00 3.09
CA LEU A 286 2.20 -20.34 3.69
C LEU A 286 3.61 -20.82 4.05
N ALA A 287 4.57 -20.69 3.13
CA ALA A 287 5.96 -21.10 3.39
C ALA A 287 6.55 -20.35 4.58
N ALA A 288 6.27 -19.05 4.71
CA ALA A 288 6.74 -18.22 5.81
C ALA A 288 6.22 -18.67 7.19
N VAL A 289 5.05 -19.31 7.25
CA VAL A 289 4.44 -19.73 8.53
C VAL A 289 4.61 -21.20 8.85
N THR A 290 4.91 -22.05 7.85
CA THR A 290 5.06 -23.52 8.03
C THR A 290 6.51 -24.01 7.97
N GLY A 291 7.44 -23.18 7.46
CA GLY A 291 8.87 -23.50 7.32
C GLY A 291 9.64 -23.13 8.53
#